data_f80434ce5a9586cecab91d114af71b87
#
_entry.id   f80434ce5a9586cecab91d114af71b87
#
_cell.length_a   1.000
_cell.length_b   1.000
_cell.length_c   1.000
_cell.angle_alpha   90.00
_cell.angle_beta   90.00
_cell.angle_gamma   90.00
#
_symmetry.space_group_name_H-M   'P 1'
#
loop_
_entity.id
_entity.type
_entity.pdbx_description
1 polymer ?
#
loop_
_entity_poly.entity_id
_entity_poly.type
_entity_poly.pdbx_seq_one_letter_code
_entity_poly.pdbx_strand_id
1 'polypeptide(L)'
;MKNKKHKGILGRLQRTPKWEKEEFTEIEYEPTTVKELLTEMKDISELITDLAYSAVLFDNKEIAEEVKYLEVRMDKLNYDIRIMAMLAARTKEDAEQLAGILQVAEAAESISNTAGDIVKLLSKSKTGPILPKILKQADEQLFRIKVSSSSNACNKTISELRVESETGMRIIAIRRGECWIYNPQSDTKIMADDWLITRGTDEGFKELSKFLHGELEVLE
;
A
#
# COMPACT_ATOMS: atom_id res chain seq x y z
N MET A 1 -28.82 -17.87 7.18
CA MET A 1 -27.89 -16.87 7.72
C MET A 1 -26.62 -16.95 6.86
N LYS A 2 -26.42 -16.01 5.92
CA LYS A 2 -25.25 -15.99 5.02
C LYS A 2 -24.12 -15.19 5.69
N ASN A 3 -23.02 -15.86 6.00
CA ASN A 3 -21.78 -15.25 6.48
C ASN A 3 -21.23 -14.29 5.40
N LYS A 4 -21.45 -13.01 5.56
CA LYS A 4 -20.72 -11.97 4.81
C LYS A 4 -19.31 -11.91 5.41
N LYS A 5 -18.33 -12.55 4.76
CA LYS A 5 -16.91 -12.30 5.02
C LYS A 5 -16.64 -10.82 4.78
N HIS A 6 -16.23 -10.09 5.80
CA HIS A 6 -15.67 -8.77 5.67
C HIS A 6 -14.39 -8.86 4.82
N LYS A 7 -14.50 -8.54 3.55
CA LYS A 7 -13.33 -8.21 2.73
C LYS A 7 -12.85 -6.84 3.20
N GLY A 8 -11.61 -6.78 3.68
CA GLY A 8 -11.02 -5.51 4.07
C GLY A 8 -11.17 -4.46 2.96
N ILE A 9 -11.39 -3.23 3.36
CA ILE A 9 -11.72 -2.10 2.47
C ILE A 9 -10.62 -1.90 1.40
N LEU A 10 -9.35 -2.12 1.75
CA LEU A 10 -8.20 -2.07 0.83
C LEU A 10 -8.27 -3.08 -0.33
N GLY A 11 -8.92 -4.23 -0.15
CA GLY A 11 -9.15 -5.20 -1.24
C GLY A 11 -10.15 -4.73 -2.30
N ARG A 12 -10.80 -3.57 -2.12
CA ARG A 12 -11.76 -2.96 -3.09
C ARG A 12 -11.17 -1.80 -3.88
N LEU A 13 -9.95 -1.32 -3.55
CA LEU A 13 -9.29 -0.25 -4.28
C LEU A 13 -8.66 -0.80 -5.58
N GLN A 14 -9.49 -1.32 -6.48
CA GLN A 14 -9.12 -1.55 -7.88
C GLN A 14 -9.37 -0.24 -8.63
N ARG A 15 -8.32 0.39 -9.14
CA ARG A 15 -8.44 1.64 -9.87
C ARG A 15 -8.01 1.52 -11.32
N THR A 16 -8.86 2.05 -12.21
CA THR A 16 -8.47 2.51 -13.54
C THR A 16 -8.06 3.99 -13.45
N PRO A 17 -6.98 4.44 -14.12
CA PRO A 17 -6.48 5.80 -13.99
C PRO A 17 -7.41 6.79 -14.68
N LYS A 18 -8.36 7.38 -13.95
CA LYS A 18 -9.20 8.52 -14.35
C LYS A 18 -9.42 9.46 -13.17
N TRP A 19 -8.35 9.91 -12.51
CA TRP A 19 -8.45 10.82 -11.37
C TRP A 19 -8.55 12.32 -11.76
N GLU A 20 -8.48 12.66 -13.04
CA GLU A 20 -8.59 14.05 -13.49
C GLU A 20 -9.99 14.66 -13.44
N LYS A 21 -11.04 13.94 -13.02
CA LYS A 21 -12.43 14.40 -13.06
C LYS A 21 -13.29 14.02 -11.85
N GLU A 22 -12.74 13.65 -10.72
CA GLU A 22 -13.55 13.61 -9.50
C GLU A 22 -13.59 15.02 -8.87
N GLU A 23 -14.33 15.95 -9.50
CA GLU A 23 -15.02 17.00 -8.76
C GLU A 23 -15.77 16.33 -7.61
N PHE A 24 -15.76 16.98 -6.44
CA PHE A 24 -16.52 16.56 -5.26
C PHE A 24 -18.02 16.49 -5.60
N THR A 25 -18.44 15.42 -6.29
CA THR A 25 -19.83 15.09 -6.50
C THR A 25 -20.27 14.26 -5.31
N GLU A 26 -21.21 14.81 -4.57
CA GLU A 26 -22.03 14.22 -3.50
C GLU A 26 -21.30 13.17 -2.66
N ILE A 27 -21.07 13.51 -1.39
CA ILE A 27 -20.52 12.58 -0.39
C ILE A 27 -21.58 11.48 -0.21
N GLU A 28 -21.40 10.35 -0.89
CA GLU A 28 -22.15 9.14 -0.59
C GLU A 28 -21.78 8.70 0.82
N TYR A 29 -22.72 8.84 1.75
CA TYR A 29 -22.53 8.42 3.14
C TYR A 29 -22.54 6.88 3.19
N GLU A 30 -21.35 6.27 3.11
CA GLU A 30 -21.19 4.87 3.49
C GLU A 30 -21.08 4.81 5.03
N PRO A 31 -21.97 4.10 5.73
CA PRO A 31 -21.91 3.97 7.19
C PRO A 31 -20.64 3.20 7.57
N THR A 32 -19.61 3.94 7.93
CA THR A 32 -18.30 3.43 8.32
C THR A 32 -18.08 3.77 9.80
N THR A 33 -17.49 2.88 10.56
CA THR A 33 -17.19 3.12 11.97
C THR A 33 -15.87 3.85 12.14
N VAL A 34 -15.71 4.60 13.25
CA VAL A 34 -14.43 5.22 13.63
C VAL A 34 -13.29 4.21 13.62
N LYS A 35 -13.55 2.97 14.06
CA LYS A 35 -12.57 1.88 14.06
C LYS A 35 -12.13 1.51 12.64
N GLU A 36 -13.07 1.38 11.71
CA GLU A 36 -12.77 1.02 10.32
C GLU A 36 -11.96 2.12 9.64
N LEU A 37 -12.36 3.39 9.84
CA LEU A 37 -11.62 4.54 9.32
C LEU A 37 -10.19 4.58 9.86
N LEU A 38 -9.99 4.44 11.17
CA LEU A 38 -8.66 4.46 11.77
C LEU A 38 -7.79 3.28 11.30
N THR A 39 -8.40 2.10 11.10
CA THR A 39 -7.68 0.93 10.57
C THR A 39 -7.23 1.19 9.13
N GLU A 40 -8.09 1.75 8.29
CA GLU A 40 -7.73 2.11 6.91
C GLU A 40 -6.62 3.17 6.88
N MET A 41 -6.72 4.21 7.73
CA MET A 41 -5.68 5.25 7.83
C MET A 41 -4.32 4.66 8.25
N LYS A 42 -4.32 3.75 9.24
CA LYS A 42 -3.10 3.03 9.66
C LYS A 42 -2.52 2.22 8.50
N ASP A 43 -3.33 1.44 7.80
CA ASP A 43 -2.88 0.59 6.69
C ASP A 43 -2.33 1.42 5.52
N ILE A 44 -2.95 2.56 5.21
CA ILE A 44 -2.45 3.48 4.19
C ILE A 44 -1.14 4.13 4.65
N SER A 45 -1.00 4.54 5.91
CA SER A 45 0.23 5.20 6.39
C SER A 45 1.47 4.29 6.28
N GLU A 46 1.32 3.00 6.52
CA GLU A 46 2.39 2.02 6.33
C GLU A 46 2.73 1.85 4.84
N LEU A 47 1.72 1.60 4.02
CA LEU A 47 1.86 1.38 2.59
C LEU A 47 2.44 2.59 1.85
N ILE A 48 1.95 3.80 2.12
CA ILE A 48 2.33 5.02 1.40
C ILE A 48 3.81 5.35 1.61
N THR A 49 4.35 5.03 2.79
CA THR A 49 5.77 5.20 3.11
C THR A 49 6.62 4.28 2.24
N ASP A 50 6.29 3.00 2.17
CA ASP A 50 7.01 2.03 1.34
C ASP A 50 6.93 2.40 -0.16
N LEU A 51 5.76 2.85 -0.62
CA LEU A 51 5.60 3.30 -2.02
C LEU A 51 6.37 4.58 -2.31
N ALA A 52 6.43 5.54 -1.39
CA ALA A 52 7.19 6.78 -1.58
C ALA A 52 8.69 6.51 -1.74
N TYR A 53 9.27 5.67 -0.89
CA TYR A 53 10.66 5.25 -1.05
C TYR A 53 10.87 4.42 -2.32
N SER A 54 9.92 3.53 -2.68
CA SER A 54 9.98 2.76 -3.93
C SER A 54 9.98 3.67 -5.16
N ALA A 55 9.14 4.71 -5.16
CA ALA A 55 9.06 5.68 -6.25
C ALA A 55 10.42 6.35 -6.48
N VAL A 56 11.09 6.78 -5.41
CA VAL A 56 12.41 7.43 -5.47
C VAL A 56 13.50 6.44 -5.84
N LEU A 57 13.49 5.25 -5.25
CA LEU A 57 14.51 4.21 -5.47
C LEU A 57 14.53 3.72 -6.92
N PHE A 58 13.35 3.58 -7.54
CA PHE A 58 13.19 3.05 -8.90
C PHE A 58 13.02 4.15 -9.95
N ASP A 59 13.04 5.44 -9.55
CA ASP A 59 12.73 6.60 -10.42
C ASP A 59 11.41 6.37 -11.19
N ASN A 60 10.37 5.94 -10.47
CA ASN A 60 9.13 5.49 -11.06
C ASN A 60 7.98 6.48 -10.83
N LYS A 61 7.58 7.18 -11.90
CA LYS A 61 6.51 8.18 -11.88
C LYS A 61 5.12 7.58 -11.58
N GLU A 62 4.87 6.34 -12.00
CA GLU A 62 3.58 5.68 -11.79
C GLU A 62 3.37 5.36 -10.30
N ILE A 63 4.42 4.88 -9.61
CA ILE A 63 4.39 4.70 -8.16
C ILE A 63 4.22 6.07 -7.47
N ALA A 64 4.88 7.10 -7.99
CA ALA A 64 4.76 8.46 -7.46
C ALA A 64 3.33 9.03 -7.58
N GLU A 65 2.64 8.74 -8.67
CA GLU A 65 1.23 9.13 -8.85
C GLU A 65 0.31 8.37 -7.89
N GLU A 66 0.63 7.11 -7.63
CA GLU A 66 -0.12 6.30 -6.67
C GLU A 66 0.03 6.81 -5.24
N VAL A 67 1.24 7.27 -4.86
CA VAL A 67 1.46 7.94 -3.56
C VAL A 67 0.56 9.19 -3.44
N LYS A 68 0.50 10.02 -4.47
CA LYS A 68 -0.39 11.20 -4.46
C LYS A 68 -1.86 10.84 -4.33
N TYR A 69 -2.29 9.75 -4.97
CA TYR A 69 -3.65 9.26 -4.82
C TYR A 69 -3.96 8.84 -3.38
N LEU A 70 -3.04 8.10 -2.76
CA LEU A 70 -3.19 7.67 -1.37
C LEU A 70 -3.14 8.86 -0.39
N GLU A 71 -2.37 9.92 -0.69
CA GLU A 71 -2.37 11.19 0.05
C GLU A 71 -3.77 11.82 0.04
N VAL A 72 -4.39 11.97 -1.13
CA VAL A 72 -5.77 12.50 -1.26
C VAL A 72 -6.79 11.59 -0.54
N ARG A 73 -6.61 10.27 -0.62
CA ARG A 73 -7.47 9.32 0.12
C ARG A 73 -7.33 9.49 1.62
N MET A 74 -6.12 9.69 2.13
CA MET A 74 -5.85 9.94 3.55
C MET A 74 -6.53 11.23 4.03
N ASP A 75 -6.47 12.32 3.25
CA ASP A 75 -7.14 13.59 3.56
C ASP A 75 -8.65 13.39 3.74
N LYS A 76 -9.27 12.61 2.84
CA LYS A 76 -10.69 12.28 2.93
C LYS A 76 -11.00 11.46 4.19
N LEU A 77 -10.20 10.45 4.51
CA LEU A 77 -10.37 9.64 5.71
C LEU A 77 -10.22 10.46 6.99
N ASN A 78 -9.27 11.42 7.02
CA ASN A 78 -9.08 12.32 8.14
C ASN A 78 -10.30 13.25 8.32
N TYR A 79 -10.91 13.71 7.24
CA TYR A 79 -12.16 14.46 7.30
C TYR A 79 -13.31 13.60 7.84
N ASP A 80 -13.49 12.39 7.30
CA ASP A 80 -14.58 11.49 7.67
C ASP A 80 -14.48 11.05 9.15
N ILE A 81 -13.28 10.72 9.63
CA ILE A 81 -13.09 10.30 11.04
C ILE A 81 -13.39 11.43 12.01
N ARG A 82 -13.09 12.69 11.66
CA ARG A 82 -13.42 13.86 12.48
C ARG A 82 -14.95 14.02 12.61
N ILE A 83 -15.69 13.89 11.51
CA ILE A 83 -17.15 13.94 11.53
C ILE A 83 -17.71 12.79 12.36
N MET A 84 -17.25 11.56 12.15
CA MET A 84 -17.73 10.40 12.88
C MET A 84 -17.44 10.48 14.37
N ALA A 85 -16.28 11.03 14.77
CA ALA A 85 -15.94 11.27 16.17
C ALA A 85 -16.90 12.30 16.80
N MET A 86 -17.20 13.40 16.11
CA MET A 86 -18.16 14.40 16.60
C MET A 86 -19.57 13.82 16.76
N LEU A 87 -20.01 12.96 15.85
CA LEU A 87 -21.33 12.32 15.93
C LEU A 87 -21.41 11.22 17.00
N ALA A 88 -20.29 10.59 17.34
CA ALA A 88 -20.22 9.51 18.33
C ALA A 88 -20.12 10.01 19.77
N ALA A 89 -19.60 11.23 20.01
CA ALA A 89 -19.45 11.81 21.35
C ALA A 89 -20.81 12.16 21.96
N ARG A 90 -21.20 11.48 23.04
CA ARG A 90 -22.43 11.71 23.78
C ARG A 90 -22.18 12.25 25.19
N THR A 91 -21.01 11.95 25.76
CA THR A 91 -20.56 12.35 27.07
C THR A 91 -19.20 13.02 26.98
N LYS A 92 -18.76 13.63 28.09
CA LYS A 92 -17.40 14.19 28.16
C LYS A 92 -16.35 13.09 28.07
N GLU A 93 -16.61 11.94 28.68
CA GLU A 93 -15.73 10.78 28.68
C GLU A 93 -15.57 10.22 27.28
N ASP A 94 -16.65 10.12 26.49
CA ASP A 94 -16.59 9.73 25.07
C ASP A 94 -15.73 10.72 24.27
N ALA A 95 -15.93 12.02 24.49
CA ALA A 95 -15.19 13.07 23.79
C ALA A 95 -13.68 13.01 24.09
N GLU A 96 -13.29 12.72 25.34
CA GLU A 96 -11.88 12.57 25.74
C GLU A 96 -11.23 11.34 25.06
N GLN A 97 -11.94 10.20 24.97
CA GLN A 97 -11.46 9.01 24.27
C GLN A 97 -11.33 9.27 22.77
N LEU A 98 -12.34 9.87 22.16
CA LEU A 98 -12.34 10.19 20.73
C LEU A 98 -11.27 11.23 20.38
N ALA A 99 -10.96 12.17 21.26
CA ALA A 99 -9.85 13.12 21.07
C ALA A 99 -8.50 12.39 20.92
N GLY A 100 -8.25 11.33 21.72
CA GLY A 100 -7.07 10.50 21.58
C GLY A 100 -7.01 9.77 20.21
N ILE A 101 -8.15 9.27 19.75
CA ILE A 101 -8.26 8.63 18.42
C ILE A 101 -7.97 9.64 17.30
N LEU A 102 -8.47 10.86 17.40
CA LEU A 102 -8.21 11.92 16.42
C LEU A 102 -6.73 12.32 16.37
N GLN A 103 -6.02 12.30 17.50
CA GLN A 103 -4.57 12.54 17.50
C GLN A 103 -3.80 11.46 16.73
N VAL A 104 -4.22 10.19 16.81
CA VAL A 104 -3.64 9.10 16.02
C VAL A 104 -3.94 9.29 14.53
N ALA A 105 -5.15 9.70 14.19
CA ALA A 105 -5.53 10.01 12.82
C ALA A 105 -4.70 11.17 12.23
N GLU A 106 -4.47 12.24 12.98
CA GLU A 106 -3.59 13.35 12.59
C GLU A 106 -2.14 12.90 12.37
N ALA A 107 -1.64 11.98 13.20
CA ALA A 107 -0.31 11.42 13.03
C ALA A 107 -0.20 10.59 11.74
N ALA A 108 -1.23 9.78 11.41
CA ALA A 108 -1.28 9.02 10.17
C ALA A 108 -1.34 9.93 8.93
N GLU A 109 -2.11 11.01 8.97
CA GLU A 109 -2.13 12.04 7.92
C GLU A 109 -0.76 12.71 7.76
N SER A 110 -0.08 13.04 8.86
CA SER A 110 1.25 13.65 8.82
C SER A 110 2.29 12.73 8.16
N ILE A 111 2.20 11.42 8.38
CA ILE A 111 3.02 10.41 7.69
C ILE A 111 2.72 10.45 6.18
N SER A 112 1.45 10.48 5.80
CA SER A 112 1.01 10.55 4.40
C SER A 112 1.55 11.80 3.69
N ASN A 113 1.41 12.97 4.31
CA ASN A 113 1.93 14.23 3.78
C ASN A 113 3.46 14.19 3.60
N THR A 114 4.19 13.58 4.56
CA THR A 114 5.64 13.39 4.46
C THR A 114 6.02 12.47 3.30
N ALA A 115 5.26 11.40 3.07
CA ALA A 115 5.44 10.52 1.93
C ALA A 115 5.24 11.25 0.59
N GLY A 116 4.22 12.11 0.50
CA GLY A 116 4.02 13.01 -0.63
C GLY A 116 5.19 13.96 -0.87
N ASP A 117 5.81 14.48 0.20
CA ASP A 117 7.00 15.34 0.10
C ASP A 117 8.23 14.57 -0.41
N ILE A 118 8.43 13.31 0.00
CA ILE A 118 9.48 12.45 -0.54
C ILE A 118 9.33 12.31 -2.05
N VAL A 119 8.12 12.05 -2.53
CA VAL A 119 7.84 11.90 -3.97
C VAL A 119 8.07 13.19 -4.77
N LYS A 120 7.83 14.36 -4.17
CA LYS A 120 8.13 15.66 -4.81
C LYS A 120 9.62 15.83 -5.16
N LEU A 121 10.52 15.08 -4.51
CA LEU A 121 11.95 15.09 -4.83
C LEU A 121 12.24 14.52 -6.23
N LEU A 122 11.44 13.57 -6.73
CA LEU A 122 11.56 13.03 -8.09
C LEU A 122 11.38 14.12 -9.16
N SER A 123 10.47 15.06 -8.92
CA SER A 123 10.17 16.12 -9.87
C SER A 123 11.26 17.20 -9.93
N LYS A 124 12.09 17.30 -8.88
CA LYS A 124 13.10 18.37 -8.75
C LYS A 124 14.47 18.00 -9.31
N SER A 125 14.66 16.83 -9.88
CA SER A 125 15.84 16.28 -10.61
C SER A 125 17.25 16.64 -10.04
N LYS A 126 17.35 17.22 -8.85
CA LYS A 126 18.62 17.66 -8.24
C LYS A 126 19.26 16.68 -7.25
N THR A 127 18.53 15.64 -6.86
CA THR A 127 18.99 14.67 -5.85
C THR A 127 19.93 13.59 -6.40
N GLY A 128 20.05 13.49 -7.73
CA GLY A 128 21.01 12.61 -8.38
C GLY A 128 21.02 11.16 -7.86
N PRO A 129 22.00 10.35 -8.22
CA PRO A 129 22.08 8.92 -7.85
C PRO A 129 22.51 8.66 -6.38
N ILE A 130 22.59 9.70 -5.53
CA ILE A 130 23.07 9.56 -4.14
C ILE A 130 22.02 8.89 -3.26
N LEU A 131 20.75 9.33 -3.34
CA LEU A 131 19.68 8.83 -2.48
C LEU A 131 19.39 7.33 -2.71
N PRO A 132 19.27 6.83 -3.95
CA PRO A 132 19.14 5.39 -4.19
C PRO A 132 20.32 4.56 -3.67
N LYS A 133 21.55 5.12 -3.70
CA LYS A 133 22.73 4.42 -3.16
C LYS A 133 22.68 4.28 -1.64
N ILE A 134 22.19 5.30 -0.93
CA ILE A 134 22.05 5.26 0.54
C ILE A 134 20.95 4.28 0.92
N LEU A 135 19.80 4.31 0.26
CA LEU A 135 18.66 3.42 0.55
C LEU A 135 19.00 1.94 0.33
N LYS A 136 19.90 1.63 -0.60
CA LYS A 136 20.38 0.25 -0.85
C LYS A 136 21.33 -0.29 0.23
N GLN A 137 21.70 0.49 1.23
CA GLN A 137 22.59 0.04 2.34
C GLN A 137 21.79 -0.44 3.56
N ALA A 138 20.46 -0.38 3.52
CA ALA A 138 19.60 -0.91 4.58
C ALA A 138 19.56 -2.44 4.55
N ASP A 139 19.43 -3.08 5.71
CA ASP A 139 19.33 -4.55 5.84
C ASP A 139 18.06 -5.08 5.15
N GLU A 140 16.94 -4.38 5.33
CA GLU A 140 15.71 -4.60 4.54
C GLU A 140 15.61 -3.56 3.43
N GLN A 141 15.40 -4.04 2.22
CA GLN A 141 15.34 -3.23 1.02
C GLN A 141 14.01 -3.42 0.30
N LEU A 142 13.68 -2.44 -0.54
CA LEU A 142 12.55 -2.50 -1.43
C LEU A 142 13.00 -2.99 -2.81
N PHE A 143 12.22 -3.89 -3.38
CA PHE A 143 12.48 -4.45 -4.70
C PHE A 143 11.24 -4.38 -5.56
N ARG A 144 11.46 -4.30 -6.87
CA ARG A 144 10.41 -4.35 -7.87
C ARG A 144 10.73 -5.46 -8.86
N ILE A 145 9.79 -6.39 -9.05
CA ILE A 145 9.98 -7.55 -9.91
C ILE A 145 8.73 -7.85 -10.74
N LYS A 146 8.92 -8.26 -11.97
CA LYS A 146 7.86 -8.70 -12.87
C LYS A 146 7.72 -10.21 -12.84
N VAL A 147 6.49 -10.71 -12.76
CA VAL A 147 6.18 -12.14 -12.82
C VAL A 147 6.23 -12.61 -14.27
N SER A 148 7.08 -13.57 -14.56
CA SER A 148 7.14 -14.21 -15.88
C SER A 148 5.93 -15.12 -16.10
N SER A 149 5.46 -15.20 -17.34
CA SER A 149 4.42 -16.16 -17.72
C SER A 149 4.87 -17.64 -17.58
N SER A 150 6.19 -17.89 -17.53
CA SER A 150 6.77 -19.22 -17.29
C SER A 150 6.88 -19.57 -15.81
N SER A 151 6.60 -18.62 -14.90
CA SER A 151 6.71 -18.86 -13.45
C SER A 151 5.61 -19.78 -12.93
N ASN A 152 6.01 -20.71 -12.06
CA ASN A 152 5.08 -21.55 -11.31
C ASN A 152 4.27 -20.78 -10.26
N ALA A 153 4.53 -19.49 -10.07
CA ALA A 153 3.72 -18.59 -9.24
C ALA A 153 2.36 -18.24 -9.89
N CYS A 154 2.27 -18.35 -11.22
CA CYS A 154 1.07 -17.93 -11.93
C CYS A 154 -0.17 -18.72 -11.49
N ASN A 155 -1.27 -17.99 -11.21
CA ASN A 155 -2.56 -18.51 -10.71
C ASN A 155 -2.55 -19.11 -9.30
N LYS A 156 -1.43 -19.11 -8.59
CA LYS A 156 -1.34 -19.52 -7.19
C LYS A 156 -1.57 -18.34 -6.25
N THR A 157 -2.10 -18.63 -5.07
CA THR A 157 -2.27 -17.64 -4.00
C THR A 157 -0.94 -17.38 -3.27
N ILE A 158 -0.83 -16.24 -2.63
CA ILE A 158 0.35 -15.90 -1.80
C ILE A 158 0.54 -16.95 -0.70
N SER A 159 -0.56 -17.47 -0.12
CA SER A 159 -0.49 -18.51 0.92
C SER A 159 -0.01 -19.85 0.37
N GLU A 160 -0.41 -20.26 -0.84
CA GLU A 160 0.07 -21.49 -1.48
C GLU A 160 1.57 -21.43 -1.78
N LEU A 161 2.06 -20.24 -2.11
CA LEU A 161 3.47 -19.99 -2.43
C LEU A 161 4.35 -19.81 -1.20
N ARG A 162 3.76 -19.50 -0.02
CA ARG A 162 4.47 -19.26 1.23
C ARG A 162 5.63 -18.26 1.10
N VAL A 163 5.48 -17.25 0.23
CA VAL A 163 6.57 -16.33 -0.16
C VAL A 163 7.30 -15.77 1.06
N GLU A 164 6.57 -15.22 2.04
CA GLU A 164 7.17 -14.59 3.22
C GLU A 164 7.87 -15.63 4.12
N SER A 165 7.31 -16.83 4.27
CA SER A 165 7.87 -17.87 5.11
C SER A 165 9.14 -18.51 4.55
N GLU A 166 9.21 -18.69 3.23
CA GLU A 166 10.33 -19.36 2.58
C GLU A 166 11.46 -18.37 2.25
N THR A 167 11.13 -17.14 1.80
CA THR A 167 12.13 -16.19 1.33
C THR A 167 12.36 -14.99 2.27
N GLY A 168 11.53 -14.81 3.31
CA GLY A 168 11.52 -13.59 4.12
C GLY A 168 11.08 -12.32 3.36
N MET A 169 10.53 -12.48 2.14
CA MET A 169 10.09 -11.38 1.30
C MET A 169 8.60 -11.11 1.50
N ARG A 170 8.24 -9.90 1.90
CA ARG A 170 6.84 -9.45 2.00
C ARG A 170 6.42 -8.74 0.73
N ILE A 171 5.30 -9.16 0.13
CA ILE A 171 4.70 -8.45 -1.00
C ILE A 171 3.82 -7.32 -0.43
N ILE A 172 4.19 -6.07 -0.70
CA ILE A 172 3.49 -4.87 -0.20
C ILE A 172 2.47 -4.33 -1.19
N ALA A 173 2.71 -4.49 -2.49
CA ALA A 173 1.76 -4.11 -3.53
C ALA A 173 1.94 -4.95 -4.79
N ILE A 174 0.85 -5.13 -5.54
CA ILE A 174 0.85 -5.77 -6.86
C ILE A 174 0.23 -4.78 -7.84
N ARG A 175 0.94 -4.49 -8.95
CA ARG A 175 0.38 -3.78 -10.08
C ARG A 175 0.03 -4.78 -11.17
N ARG A 176 -1.25 -4.83 -11.53
CA ARG A 176 -1.80 -5.70 -12.57
C ARG A 176 -2.41 -4.85 -13.67
N GLY A 177 -1.71 -4.70 -14.78
CA GLY A 177 -2.07 -3.74 -15.82
C GLY A 177 -2.09 -2.32 -15.24
N GLU A 178 -3.26 -1.66 -15.28
CA GLU A 178 -3.46 -0.31 -14.73
C GLU A 178 -4.00 -0.32 -13.28
N CYS A 179 -4.22 -1.51 -12.68
CA CYS A 179 -4.82 -1.64 -11.36
C CYS A 179 -3.76 -1.95 -10.30
N TRP A 180 -3.92 -1.35 -9.11
CA TRP A 180 -3.10 -1.64 -7.94
C TRP A 180 -3.87 -2.49 -6.92
N ILE A 181 -3.19 -3.45 -6.35
CA ILE A 181 -3.66 -4.27 -5.22
C ILE A 181 -2.70 -4.00 -4.08
N TYR A 182 -3.17 -3.30 -3.05
CA TYR A 182 -2.38 -2.93 -1.89
C TYR A 182 -2.48 -3.97 -0.80
N ASN A 183 -1.39 -4.16 -0.07
CA ASN A 183 -1.30 -5.08 1.05
C ASN A 183 -2.02 -6.41 0.75
N PRO A 184 -1.60 -7.11 -0.33
CA PRO A 184 -2.32 -8.27 -0.85
C PRO A 184 -2.47 -9.32 0.24
N GLN A 185 -3.67 -9.86 0.37
CA GLN A 185 -3.97 -10.86 1.39
C GLN A 185 -3.51 -12.25 0.94
N SER A 186 -3.47 -13.17 1.88
CA SER A 186 -2.98 -14.55 1.67
C SER A 186 -3.74 -15.31 0.55
N ASP A 187 -4.99 -14.95 0.27
CA ASP A 187 -5.85 -15.51 -0.78
C ASP A 187 -5.69 -14.79 -2.15
N THR A 188 -4.87 -13.74 -2.21
CA THR A 188 -4.59 -13.02 -3.45
C THR A 188 -3.75 -13.90 -4.38
N LYS A 189 -4.22 -14.06 -5.63
CA LYS A 189 -3.49 -14.79 -6.65
C LYS A 189 -2.47 -13.91 -7.35
N ILE A 190 -1.31 -14.46 -7.61
CA ILE A 190 -0.28 -13.87 -8.46
C ILE A 190 -0.58 -14.28 -9.91
N MET A 191 -0.49 -13.33 -10.82
CA MET A 191 -0.75 -13.55 -12.25
C MET A 191 0.49 -13.26 -13.09
N ALA A 192 0.53 -13.82 -14.29
CA ALA A 192 1.55 -13.46 -15.26
C ALA A 192 1.50 -11.95 -15.54
N ASP A 193 2.66 -11.36 -15.77
CA ASP A 193 2.87 -9.93 -16.04
C ASP A 193 2.57 -8.98 -14.86
N ASP A 194 2.20 -9.50 -13.68
CA ASP A 194 2.11 -8.68 -12.47
C ASP A 194 3.47 -8.06 -12.15
N TRP A 195 3.46 -6.79 -11.73
CA TRP A 195 4.60 -6.15 -11.08
C TRP A 195 4.40 -6.21 -9.58
N LEU A 196 5.34 -6.84 -8.88
CA LEU A 196 5.35 -6.92 -7.42
C LEU A 196 6.28 -5.87 -6.85
N ILE A 197 5.82 -5.13 -5.84
CA ILE A 197 6.68 -4.37 -4.93
C ILE A 197 6.85 -5.21 -3.68
N THR A 198 8.09 -5.52 -3.34
CA THR A 198 8.41 -6.41 -2.23
C THR A 198 9.43 -5.76 -1.29
N ARG A 199 9.40 -6.13 -0.02
CA ARG A 199 10.35 -5.73 0.99
C ARG A 199 10.97 -6.95 1.64
N GLY A 200 12.27 -6.93 1.88
CA GLY A 200 13.02 -8.00 2.51
C GLY A 200 14.52 -7.88 2.27
N THR A 201 15.24 -8.99 2.48
CA THR A 201 16.70 -9.06 2.30
C THR A 201 17.09 -9.26 0.84
N ASP A 202 18.34 -8.94 0.50
CA ASP A 202 18.90 -9.18 -0.84
C ASP A 202 18.96 -10.68 -1.18
N GLU A 203 19.21 -11.55 -0.19
CA GLU A 203 19.22 -12.99 -0.33
C GLU A 203 17.83 -13.53 -0.70
N GLY A 204 16.81 -13.15 0.08
CA GLY A 204 15.42 -13.55 -0.19
C GLY A 204 14.92 -13.04 -1.53
N PHE A 205 15.35 -11.83 -1.93
CA PHE A 205 15.01 -11.32 -3.25
C PHE A 205 15.64 -12.13 -4.40
N LYS A 206 16.88 -12.56 -4.27
CA LYS A 206 17.54 -13.41 -5.29
C LYS A 206 16.79 -14.72 -5.50
N GLU A 207 16.33 -15.34 -4.41
CA GLU A 207 15.56 -16.58 -4.47
C GLU A 207 14.18 -16.36 -5.09
N LEU A 208 13.43 -15.39 -4.57
CA LEU A 208 12.12 -15.02 -5.10
C LEU A 208 12.21 -14.63 -6.59
N SER A 209 13.27 -13.92 -6.98
CA SER A 209 13.50 -13.50 -8.37
C SER A 209 13.65 -14.68 -9.30
N LYS A 210 14.46 -15.69 -8.94
CA LYS A 210 14.65 -16.92 -9.74
C LYS A 210 13.31 -17.67 -9.90
N PHE A 211 12.55 -17.78 -8.82
CA PHE A 211 11.24 -18.43 -8.86
C PHE A 211 10.23 -17.68 -9.74
N LEU A 212 10.16 -16.37 -9.62
CA LEU A 212 9.23 -15.54 -10.41
C LEU A 212 9.63 -15.44 -11.89
N HIS A 213 10.91 -15.67 -12.23
CA HIS A 213 11.36 -15.79 -13.62
C HIS A 213 11.22 -17.22 -14.18
N GLY A 214 10.83 -18.20 -13.35
CA GLY A 214 10.66 -19.60 -13.78
C GLY A 214 11.97 -20.39 -13.84
N GLU A 215 13.01 -19.92 -13.15
CA GLU A 215 14.30 -20.61 -13.01
C GLU A 215 14.31 -21.63 -11.87
N LEU A 216 13.38 -21.49 -10.92
CA LEU A 216 13.10 -22.44 -9.83
C LEU A 216 11.67 -22.96 -9.94
N GLU A 217 11.46 -24.22 -9.61
CA GLU A 217 10.12 -24.83 -9.62
C GLU A 217 9.34 -24.56 -8.33
N VAL A 218 10.04 -24.44 -7.20
CA VAL A 218 9.48 -24.25 -5.85
C VAL A 218 10.40 -23.35 -5.06
N LEU A 219 9.85 -22.59 -4.11
CA LEU A 219 10.60 -21.86 -3.08
C LEU A 219 10.92 -22.85 -1.94
N GLU A 220 12.12 -22.83 -1.41
CA GLU A 220 12.62 -23.69 -0.31
C GLU A 220 13.04 -22.86 0.89
#